data_7fd5fff33bbdc190a5f60d4d05157eec
#
_entry.id   7fd5fff33bbdc190a5f60d4d05157eec
#
_cell.length_a   1.000
_cell.length_b   1.000
_cell.length_c   1.000
_cell.angle_alpha   90.00
_cell.angle_beta   90.00
_cell.angle_gamma   90.00
#
_symmetry.space_group_name_H-M   'P 1'
#
loop_
_entity.id
_entity.type
_entity.pdbx_description
1 polymer ?
#
loop_
_entity_poly.entity_id
_entity_poly.type
_entity_poly.pdbx_seq_one_letter_code
_entity_poly.pdbx_strand_id
1 'polypeptide(L)'
;PVGLTSLVKDQLGSAFLFWLVEGVLRTAIFIGYIVAISRVHDLRRVFEYHGAEHKTISCYEAEDELVPERATLYSRLHPRCGTSFLLIVMVLAIFVFAPLGLPAWYWLVLSRILGVPLIAGLSYEVIKWAGTNRDKGWVRGIMWPGLMLQNLTTREPDLEQLEVAIAALKSVLEVERPEDNADLEPIEIVA
;
A
#
# COMPACT_ATOMS: atom_id res chain seq x y z
N PRO A 1 -18.45 8.59 3.58
CA PRO A 1 -19.19 8.16 2.37
C PRO A 1 -20.62 7.74 2.68
N VAL A 2 -20.87 6.89 3.72
CA VAL A 2 -22.20 6.37 4.08
C VAL A 2 -23.26 7.48 4.15
N GLY A 3 -22.97 8.62 4.78
CA GLY A 3 -23.89 9.75 4.85
C GLY A 3 -24.25 10.35 3.49
N LEU A 4 -23.29 10.42 2.55
CA LEU A 4 -23.55 10.89 1.18
C LEU A 4 -24.39 9.87 0.40
N THR A 5 -24.08 8.57 0.54
CA THR A 5 -24.83 7.51 -0.14
C THR A 5 -26.25 7.39 0.42
N SER A 6 -26.47 7.71 1.70
CA SER A 6 -27.81 7.68 2.30
C SER A 6 -28.78 8.71 1.71
N LEU A 7 -28.29 9.80 1.11
CA LEU A 7 -29.12 10.80 0.41
C LEU A 7 -29.79 10.23 -0.84
N VAL A 8 -29.21 9.20 -1.44
CA VAL A 8 -29.75 8.54 -2.65
C VAL A 8 -30.24 7.12 -2.39
N LYS A 9 -30.38 6.73 -1.12
CA LYS A 9 -30.75 5.36 -0.70
C LYS A 9 -32.04 4.89 -1.35
N ASP A 10 -33.06 5.74 -1.37
CA ASP A 10 -34.39 5.39 -1.90
C ASP A 10 -34.41 5.21 -3.42
N GLN A 11 -33.41 5.76 -4.13
CA GLN A 11 -33.24 5.66 -5.57
C GLN A 11 -32.43 4.40 -5.97
N LEU A 12 -31.65 3.83 -5.06
CA LEU A 12 -30.77 2.71 -5.35
C LEU A 12 -31.47 1.34 -5.34
N GLY A 13 -32.68 1.24 -4.78
CA GLY A 13 -33.56 0.07 -4.88
C GLY A 13 -33.07 -1.24 -4.25
N SER A 14 -31.77 -1.39 -3.96
CA SER A 14 -31.21 -2.59 -3.34
C SER A 14 -30.04 -2.28 -2.40
N ALA A 15 -29.90 -3.11 -1.34
CA ALA A 15 -28.79 -2.99 -0.40
C ALA A 15 -27.44 -3.25 -1.07
N PHE A 16 -27.37 -4.18 -2.03
CA PHE A 16 -26.15 -4.43 -2.80
C PHE A 16 -25.71 -3.20 -3.57
N LEU A 17 -26.61 -2.55 -4.29
CA LEU A 17 -26.31 -1.34 -5.05
C LEU A 17 -25.88 -0.18 -4.12
N PHE A 18 -26.52 -0.07 -2.95
CA PHE A 18 -26.11 0.90 -1.92
C PHE A 18 -24.63 0.72 -1.52
N TRP A 19 -24.22 -0.50 -1.18
CA TRP A 19 -22.86 -0.79 -0.78
C TRP A 19 -21.85 -0.68 -1.92
N LEU A 20 -22.25 -1.01 -3.15
CA LEU A 20 -21.41 -0.82 -4.31
C LEU A 20 -21.13 0.67 -4.56
N VAL A 21 -22.17 1.50 -4.58
CA VAL A 21 -22.04 2.95 -4.75
C VAL A 21 -21.23 3.57 -3.60
N GLU A 22 -21.48 3.16 -2.36
CA GLU A 22 -20.72 3.61 -1.19
C GLU A 22 -19.23 3.24 -1.32
N GLY A 23 -18.93 2.01 -1.73
CA GLY A 23 -17.56 1.55 -1.90
C GLY A 23 -16.83 2.28 -3.04
N VAL A 24 -17.50 2.50 -4.17
CA VAL A 24 -16.96 3.30 -5.29
C VAL A 24 -16.70 4.74 -4.84
N LEU A 25 -17.67 5.36 -4.15
CA LEU A 25 -17.52 6.73 -3.64
C LEU A 25 -16.38 6.83 -2.63
N ARG A 26 -16.24 5.87 -1.72
CA ARG A 26 -15.13 5.78 -0.77
C ARG A 26 -13.78 5.71 -1.49
N THR A 27 -13.69 4.84 -2.48
CA THR A 27 -12.46 4.67 -3.27
C THR A 27 -12.14 5.94 -4.06
N ALA A 28 -13.15 6.59 -4.65
CA ALA A 28 -12.97 7.86 -5.37
C ALA A 28 -12.49 8.99 -4.44
N ILE A 29 -13.07 9.11 -3.23
CA ILE A 29 -12.63 10.08 -2.22
C ILE A 29 -11.18 9.81 -1.81
N PHE A 30 -10.82 8.55 -1.58
CA PHE A 30 -9.45 8.16 -1.24
C PHE A 30 -8.46 8.52 -2.35
N ILE A 31 -8.76 8.15 -3.61
CA ILE A 31 -7.90 8.50 -4.74
C ILE A 31 -7.80 10.01 -4.91
N GLY A 32 -8.92 10.74 -4.78
CA GLY A 32 -8.95 12.19 -4.82
C GLY A 32 -8.08 12.82 -3.73
N TYR A 33 -8.12 12.29 -2.51
CA TYR A 33 -7.25 12.71 -1.41
C TYR A 33 -5.78 12.46 -1.75
N ILE A 34 -5.42 11.26 -2.24
CA ILE A 34 -4.04 10.94 -2.65
C ILE A 34 -3.56 11.89 -3.76
N VAL A 35 -4.41 12.15 -4.76
CA VAL A 35 -4.09 13.12 -5.83
C VAL A 35 -3.87 14.52 -5.26
N ALA A 36 -4.69 14.96 -4.30
CA ALA A 36 -4.54 16.28 -3.67
C ALA A 36 -3.22 16.38 -2.91
N ILE A 37 -2.91 15.41 -2.04
CA ILE A 37 -1.67 15.44 -1.24
C ILE A 37 -0.41 15.25 -2.10
N SER A 38 -0.50 14.51 -3.22
CA SER A 38 0.63 14.32 -4.13
C SER A 38 1.09 15.61 -4.83
N ARG A 39 0.25 16.67 -4.78
CA ARG A 39 0.54 17.99 -5.34
C ARG A 39 1.05 18.99 -4.32
N VAL A 40 1.01 18.64 -3.03
CA VAL A 40 1.55 19.49 -1.96
C VAL A 40 3.08 19.46 -2.03
N HIS A 41 3.69 20.64 -2.15
CA HIS A 41 5.14 20.77 -2.33
C HIS A 41 5.92 20.17 -1.15
N ASP A 42 5.47 20.42 0.07
CA ASP A 42 6.14 19.95 1.29
C ASP A 42 6.12 18.42 1.44
N LEU A 43 5.15 17.75 0.84
CA LEU A 43 5.06 16.28 0.84
C LEU A 43 5.87 15.62 -0.27
N ARG A 44 6.42 16.40 -1.19
CA ARG A 44 7.24 15.87 -2.29
C ARG A 44 8.43 15.06 -1.76
N ARG A 45 9.14 15.58 -0.77
CA ARG A 45 10.30 14.92 -0.16
C ARG A 45 9.92 13.60 0.54
N VAL A 46 8.75 13.56 1.17
CA VAL A 46 8.21 12.31 1.77
C VAL A 46 8.00 11.24 0.69
N PHE A 47 7.48 11.63 -0.47
CA PHE A 47 7.27 10.70 -1.59
C PHE A 47 8.59 10.29 -2.29
N GLU A 48 9.62 11.11 -2.22
CA GLU A 48 10.97 10.76 -2.66
C GLU A 48 11.58 9.69 -1.72
N TYR A 49 11.49 9.87 -0.41
CA TYR A 49 11.91 8.83 0.56
C TYR A 49 11.13 7.53 0.42
N HIS A 50 9.82 7.59 0.17
CA HIS A 50 9.02 6.40 -0.11
C HIS A 50 9.49 5.70 -1.40
N GLY A 51 9.90 6.45 -2.42
CA GLY A 51 10.54 5.92 -3.62
C GLY A 51 11.91 5.28 -3.33
N ALA A 52 12.71 5.90 -2.45
CA ALA A 52 13.99 5.36 -2.00
C ALA A 52 13.84 4.02 -1.27
N GLU A 53 12.86 3.93 -0.36
CA GLU A 53 12.51 2.68 0.32
C GLU A 53 12.21 1.55 -0.67
N HIS A 54 11.33 1.80 -1.65
CA HIS A 54 10.97 0.79 -2.66
C HIS A 54 12.17 0.33 -3.49
N LYS A 55 13.03 1.25 -3.93
CA LYS A 55 14.23 0.93 -4.71
C LYS A 55 15.21 0.12 -3.87
N THR A 56 15.43 0.50 -2.62
CA THR A 56 16.31 -0.19 -1.67
C THR A 56 15.83 -1.61 -1.38
N ILE A 57 14.52 -1.79 -1.09
CA ILE A 57 13.93 -3.11 -0.87
C ILE A 57 14.02 -3.97 -2.14
N SER A 58 13.78 -3.40 -3.31
CA SER A 58 13.88 -4.13 -4.58
C SER A 58 15.32 -4.57 -4.89
N CYS A 59 16.32 -3.74 -4.54
CA CYS A 59 17.74 -4.06 -4.64
C CYS A 59 18.10 -5.22 -3.71
N TYR A 60 17.65 -5.15 -2.46
CA TYR A 60 17.86 -6.20 -1.47
C TYR A 60 17.21 -7.54 -1.87
N GLU A 61 15.96 -7.52 -2.37
CA GLU A 61 15.27 -8.72 -2.85
C GLU A 61 15.91 -9.35 -4.10
N ALA A 62 16.67 -8.56 -4.84
CA ALA A 62 17.44 -9.03 -5.99
C ALA A 62 18.82 -9.56 -5.59
N GLU A 63 19.16 -9.57 -4.28
CA GLU A 63 20.47 -9.95 -3.76
C GLU A 63 21.61 -9.15 -4.40
N ASP A 64 21.35 -7.89 -4.78
CA ASP A 64 22.35 -6.98 -5.33
C ASP A 64 23.00 -6.16 -4.20
N GLU A 65 24.13 -5.56 -4.48
CA GLU A 65 24.89 -4.74 -3.53
C GLU A 65 24.07 -3.53 -3.05
N LEU A 66 23.93 -3.37 -1.73
CA LEU A 66 23.17 -2.27 -1.11
C LEU A 66 24.01 -1.00 -1.05
N VAL A 67 24.20 -0.40 -2.24
CA VAL A 67 24.80 0.93 -2.44
C VAL A 67 23.87 1.81 -3.26
N PRO A 68 23.88 3.15 -3.10
CA PRO A 68 22.93 4.05 -3.76
C PRO A 68 22.93 3.89 -5.29
N GLU A 69 24.10 3.73 -5.91
CA GLU A 69 24.25 3.61 -7.35
C GLU A 69 23.54 2.37 -7.90
N ARG A 70 23.56 1.27 -7.15
CA ARG A 70 22.86 0.03 -7.54
C ARG A 70 21.36 0.17 -7.30
N ALA A 71 20.96 0.70 -6.14
CA ALA A 71 19.56 0.91 -5.81
C ALA A 71 18.84 1.82 -6.82
N THR A 72 19.51 2.82 -7.43
CA THR A 72 18.91 3.67 -8.48
C THR A 72 18.40 2.89 -9.68
N LEU A 73 18.98 1.72 -9.99
CA LEU A 73 18.61 0.92 -11.17
C LEU A 73 17.25 0.20 -10.98
N TYR A 74 16.76 0.12 -9.74
CA TYR A 74 15.52 -0.59 -9.42
C TYR A 74 14.29 0.31 -9.55
N SER A 75 13.12 -0.33 -9.67
CA SER A 75 11.84 0.36 -9.77
C SER A 75 11.41 0.93 -8.42
N ARG A 76 10.86 2.16 -8.43
CA ARG A 76 10.15 2.74 -7.30
C ARG A 76 8.73 2.18 -7.09
N LEU A 77 8.27 1.26 -7.97
CA LEU A 77 6.99 0.58 -7.83
C LEU A 77 7.22 -0.81 -7.24
N HIS A 78 6.61 -1.07 -6.09
CA HIS A 78 6.80 -2.33 -5.37
C HIS A 78 5.44 -2.99 -5.04
N PRO A 79 5.24 -4.30 -5.33
CA PRO A 79 3.93 -4.96 -5.17
C PRO A 79 3.45 -5.04 -3.71
N ARG A 80 4.35 -5.06 -2.73
CA ARG A 80 4.04 -5.17 -1.29
C ARG A 80 3.87 -3.83 -0.58
N CYS A 81 3.64 -2.74 -1.31
CA CYS A 81 3.47 -1.41 -0.74
C CYS A 81 2.14 -1.27 0.01
N GLY A 82 2.16 -0.53 1.14
CA GLY A 82 0.99 -0.23 1.95
C GLY A 82 -0.12 0.53 1.21
N THR A 83 0.20 1.36 0.21
CA THR A 83 -0.82 2.05 -0.60
C THR A 83 -1.60 1.08 -1.49
N SER A 84 -0.93 0.07 -2.07
CA SER A 84 -1.59 -1.03 -2.77
C SER A 84 -2.45 -1.87 -1.82
N PHE A 85 -1.96 -2.11 -0.60
CA PHE A 85 -2.71 -2.80 0.45
C PHE A 85 -4.02 -2.09 0.78
N LEU A 86 -4.00 -0.75 0.97
CA LEU A 86 -5.20 0.03 1.26
C LEU A 86 -6.24 -0.06 0.13
N LEU A 87 -5.80 -0.05 -1.13
CA LEU A 87 -6.71 -0.22 -2.27
C LEU A 87 -7.37 -1.60 -2.25
N ILE A 88 -6.61 -2.66 -1.99
CA ILE A 88 -7.14 -4.03 -1.88
C ILE A 88 -8.13 -4.13 -0.71
N VAL A 89 -7.81 -3.57 0.45
CA VAL A 89 -8.72 -3.50 1.60
C VAL A 89 -10.04 -2.85 1.21
N MET A 90 -10.02 -1.74 0.47
CA MET A 90 -11.24 -1.04 0.04
C MET A 90 -12.07 -1.88 -0.92
N VAL A 91 -11.43 -2.53 -1.88
CA VAL A 91 -12.12 -3.41 -2.84
C VAL A 91 -12.72 -4.62 -2.12
N LEU A 92 -11.94 -5.32 -1.27
CA LEU A 92 -12.44 -6.47 -0.51
C LEU A 92 -13.57 -6.08 0.46
N ALA A 93 -13.52 -4.88 1.04
CA ALA A 93 -14.59 -4.37 1.91
C ALA A 93 -15.94 -4.30 1.18
N ILE A 94 -15.97 -3.98 -0.12
CA ILE A 94 -17.20 -3.99 -0.91
C ILE A 94 -17.77 -5.40 -0.95
N PHE A 95 -16.96 -6.40 -1.28
CA PHE A 95 -17.40 -7.79 -1.39
C PHE A 95 -17.84 -8.40 -0.06
N VAL A 96 -17.18 -8.03 1.05
CA VAL A 96 -17.52 -8.55 2.37
C VAL A 96 -18.77 -7.88 2.95
N PHE A 97 -18.92 -6.57 2.75
CA PHE A 97 -20.03 -5.84 3.37
C PHE A 97 -21.29 -5.75 2.51
N ALA A 98 -21.20 -5.84 1.18
CA ALA A 98 -22.36 -5.76 0.30
C ALA A 98 -23.42 -6.87 0.57
N PRO A 99 -23.04 -8.13 0.84
CA PRO A 99 -24.01 -9.20 1.13
C PRO A 99 -24.74 -9.04 2.47
N LEU A 100 -24.17 -8.25 3.43
CA LEU A 100 -24.78 -8.09 4.74
C LEU A 100 -26.05 -7.24 4.75
N GLY A 101 -26.36 -6.59 3.63
CA GLY A 101 -27.54 -5.73 3.52
C GLY A 101 -27.39 -4.44 4.33
N LEU A 102 -28.53 -3.91 4.78
CA LEU A 102 -28.62 -2.70 5.62
C LEU A 102 -29.27 -3.06 6.96
N PRO A 103 -28.55 -3.75 7.86
CA PRO A 103 -29.07 -4.16 9.15
C PRO A 103 -29.21 -2.95 10.10
N ALA A 104 -29.78 -3.17 11.29
CA ALA A 104 -29.82 -2.18 12.35
C ALA A 104 -28.41 -1.65 12.68
N TRP A 105 -28.33 -0.40 13.17
CA TRP A 105 -27.04 0.31 13.36
C TRP A 105 -26.03 -0.44 14.23
N TYR A 106 -26.48 -1.16 15.27
CA TYR A 106 -25.60 -1.95 16.16
C TYR A 106 -24.95 -3.13 15.41
N TRP A 107 -25.68 -3.79 14.51
CA TRP A 107 -25.11 -4.83 13.63
C TRP A 107 -24.11 -4.26 12.62
N LEU A 108 -24.36 -3.03 12.13
CA LEU A 108 -23.38 -2.32 11.28
C LEU A 108 -22.09 -2.09 12.05
N VAL A 109 -22.14 -1.61 13.27
CA VAL A 109 -20.95 -1.38 14.11
C VAL A 109 -20.22 -2.71 14.39
N LEU A 110 -20.94 -3.74 14.83
CA LEU A 110 -20.35 -5.06 15.13
C LEU A 110 -19.69 -5.67 13.88
N SER A 111 -20.36 -5.58 12.73
CA SER A 111 -19.81 -6.09 11.47
C SER A 111 -18.52 -5.37 11.07
N ARG A 112 -18.35 -4.09 11.39
CA ARG A 112 -17.10 -3.33 11.14
C ARG A 112 -15.99 -3.75 12.10
N ILE A 113 -16.31 -3.91 13.40
CA ILE A 113 -15.32 -4.34 14.40
C ILE A 113 -14.74 -5.71 14.04
N LEU A 114 -15.56 -6.65 13.59
CA LEU A 114 -15.13 -8.00 13.22
C LEU A 114 -14.61 -8.07 11.77
N GLY A 115 -15.26 -7.36 10.85
CA GLY A 115 -14.96 -7.43 9.43
C GLY A 115 -13.69 -6.69 9.04
N VAL A 116 -13.34 -5.56 9.69
CA VAL A 116 -12.13 -4.81 9.32
C VAL A 116 -10.85 -5.61 9.58
N PRO A 117 -10.64 -6.25 10.76
CA PRO A 117 -9.49 -7.13 10.96
C PRO A 117 -9.45 -8.32 9.99
N LEU A 118 -10.61 -8.93 9.71
CA LEU A 118 -10.71 -10.02 8.73
C LEU A 118 -10.29 -9.57 7.33
N ILE A 119 -10.82 -8.44 6.86
CA ILE A 119 -10.49 -7.87 5.55
C ILE A 119 -9.00 -7.51 5.49
N ALA A 120 -8.45 -6.93 6.54
CA ALA A 120 -7.03 -6.61 6.62
C ALA A 120 -6.16 -7.88 6.50
N GLY A 121 -6.50 -8.94 7.24
CA GLY A 121 -5.81 -10.23 7.14
C GLY A 121 -5.90 -10.85 5.75
N LEU A 122 -7.09 -10.88 5.15
CA LEU A 122 -7.28 -11.37 3.78
C LEU A 122 -6.48 -10.53 2.75
N SER A 123 -6.47 -9.20 2.91
CA SER A 123 -5.72 -8.30 2.03
C SER A 123 -4.21 -8.54 2.14
N TYR A 124 -3.72 -8.81 3.35
CA TYR A 124 -2.33 -9.16 3.57
C TYR A 124 -1.95 -10.47 2.85
N GLU A 125 -2.77 -11.51 2.98
CA GLU A 125 -2.52 -12.78 2.29
C GLU A 125 -2.57 -12.61 0.76
N VAL A 126 -3.48 -11.80 0.23
CA VAL A 126 -3.55 -11.48 -1.21
C VAL A 126 -2.26 -10.80 -1.68
N ILE A 127 -1.76 -9.80 -0.95
CA ILE A 127 -0.51 -9.10 -1.31
C ILE A 127 0.70 -10.02 -1.21
N LYS A 128 0.79 -10.81 -0.14
CA LYS A 128 1.87 -11.79 0.06
C LYS A 128 1.90 -12.80 -1.08
N TRP A 129 0.74 -13.37 -1.41
CA TRP A 129 0.61 -14.31 -2.51
C TRP A 129 0.93 -13.65 -3.87
N ALA A 130 0.48 -12.42 -4.12
CA ALA A 130 0.78 -11.70 -5.35
C ALA A 130 2.28 -11.39 -5.47
N GLY A 131 2.94 -11.05 -4.37
CA GLY A 131 4.39 -10.85 -4.33
C GLY A 131 5.20 -12.08 -4.74
N THR A 132 4.78 -13.28 -4.28
CA THR A 132 5.45 -14.55 -4.64
C THR A 132 5.10 -15.02 -6.06
N ASN A 133 4.03 -14.53 -6.67
CA ASN A 133 3.57 -14.93 -8.01
C ASN A 133 3.69 -13.80 -9.04
N ARG A 134 4.56 -12.80 -8.79
CA ARG A 134 4.69 -11.58 -9.60
C ARG A 134 5.06 -11.83 -11.07
N ASP A 135 5.64 -12.99 -11.39
CA ASP A 135 6.05 -13.35 -12.75
C ASP A 135 4.86 -13.72 -13.65
N LYS A 136 3.71 -14.06 -13.05
CA LYS A 136 2.50 -14.41 -13.79
C LYS A 136 1.83 -13.13 -14.32
N GLY A 137 1.63 -13.03 -15.65
CA GLY A 137 1.09 -11.84 -16.30
C GLY A 137 -0.29 -11.41 -15.77
N TRP A 138 -1.18 -12.36 -15.46
CA TRP A 138 -2.51 -12.05 -14.91
C TRP A 138 -2.44 -11.50 -13.48
N VAL A 139 -1.47 -11.94 -12.64
CA VAL A 139 -1.24 -11.39 -11.30
C VAL A 139 -0.80 -9.93 -11.41
N ARG A 140 0.12 -9.62 -12.34
CA ARG A 140 0.50 -8.23 -12.64
C ARG A 140 -0.68 -7.39 -13.08
N GLY A 141 -1.60 -7.94 -13.87
CA GLY A 141 -2.82 -7.25 -14.28
C GLY A 141 -3.73 -6.88 -13.10
N ILE A 142 -3.93 -7.80 -12.16
CA ILE A 142 -4.72 -7.56 -10.93
C ILE A 142 -4.04 -6.52 -10.02
N MET A 143 -2.71 -6.58 -9.90
CA MET A 143 -1.94 -5.64 -9.05
C MET A 143 -1.73 -4.28 -9.71
N TRP A 144 -1.96 -4.17 -11.04
CA TRP A 144 -1.70 -2.95 -11.81
C TRP A 144 -2.36 -1.68 -11.26
N PRO A 145 -3.64 -1.67 -10.81
CA PRO A 145 -4.24 -0.45 -10.24
C PRO A 145 -3.50 0.03 -8.98
N GLY A 146 -3.08 -0.90 -8.10
CA GLY A 146 -2.27 -0.59 -6.92
C GLY A 146 -0.90 -0.02 -7.28
N LEU A 147 -0.23 -0.61 -8.28
CA LEU A 147 1.06 -0.10 -8.78
C LEU A 147 0.90 1.29 -9.41
N MET A 148 -0.18 1.55 -10.15
CA MET A 148 -0.45 2.87 -10.74
C MET A 148 -0.69 3.93 -9.66
N LEU A 149 -1.34 3.58 -8.55
CA LEU A 149 -1.52 4.48 -7.42
C LEU A 149 -0.18 4.94 -6.81
N GLN A 150 0.83 4.06 -6.82
CA GLN A 150 2.17 4.39 -6.33
C GLN A 150 2.85 5.50 -7.15
N ASN A 151 2.50 5.71 -8.42
CA ASN A 151 3.00 6.86 -9.18
C ASN A 151 2.61 8.22 -8.58
N LEU A 152 1.56 8.25 -7.76
CA LEU A 152 1.14 9.45 -7.03
C LEU A 152 1.84 9.57 -5.67
N THR A 153 2.19 8.45 -5.05
CA THR A 153 2.71 8.37 -3.67
C THR A 153 4.20 8.08 -3.59
N THR A 154 4.88 7.89 -4.73
CA THR A 154 6.34 7.75 -4.81
C THR A 154 6.90 8.71 -5.85
N ARG A 155 8.13 9.17 -5.62
CA ARG A 155 8.90 9.97 -6.57
C ARG A 155 10.32 9.42 -6.70
N GLU A 156 11.03 9.86 -7.76
CA GLU A 156 12.44 9.50 -7.91
C GLU A 156 13.26 10.15 -6.78
N PRO A 157 13.98 9.35 -5.99
CA PRO A 157 14.87 9.84 -4.94
C PRO A 157 16.21 10.29 -5.51
N ASP A 158 16.90 11.14 -4.76
CA ASP A 158 18.32 11.41 -4.95
C ASP A 158 19.20 10.35 -4.23
N LEU A 159 20.53 10.45 -4.40
CA LEU A 159 21.45 9.49 -3.81
C LEU A 159 21.49 9.58 -2.29
N GLU A 160 21.38 10.78 -1.71
CA GLU A 160 21.35 10.97 -0.23
C GLU A 160 20.14 10.30 0.40
N GLN A 161 18.98 10.37 -0.27
CA GLN A 161 17.75 9.70 0.17
C GLN A 161 17.86 8.18 0.08
N LEU A 162 18.58 7.66 -0.92
CA LEU A 162 18.88 6.23 -1.03
C LEU A 162 19.85 5.77 0.07
N GLU A 163 20.88 6.57 0.40
CA GLU A 163 21.78 6.28 1.53
C GLU A 163 21.00 6.12 2.84
N VAL A 164 20.08 7.04 3.13
CA VAL A 164 19.22 6.98 4.31
C VAL A 164 18.35 5.74 4.32
N ALA A 165 17.73 5.40 3.18
CA ALA A 165 16.88 4.20 3.06
C ALA A 165 17.70 2.90 3.23
N ILE A 166 18.92 2.85 2.67
CA ILE A 166 19.83 1.72 2.82
C ILE A 166 20.28 1.58 4.28
N ALA A 167 20.66 2.70 4.93
CA ALA A 167 21.04 2.70 6.35
C ALA A 167 19.90 2.19 7.23
N ALA A 168 18.66 2.63 6.99
CA ALA A 168 17.49 2.18 7.71
C ALA A 168 17.24 0.67 7.50
N LEU A 169 17.37 0.16 6.27
CA LEU A 169 17.21 -1.27 5.99
C LEU A 169 18.31 -2.09 6.68
N LYS A 170 19.57 -1.68 6.60
CA LYS A 170 20.69 -2.36 7.26
C LYS A 170 20.46 -2.46 8.77
N SER A 171 20.01 -1.37 9.42
CA SER A 171 19.71 -1.37 10.87
C SER A 171 18.62 -2.37 11.26
N VAL A 172 17.61 -2.58 10.40
CA VAL A 172 16.59 -3.62 10.64
C VAL A 172 17.17 -5.01 10.47
N LEU A 173 17.96 -5.24 9.42
CA LEU A 173 18.59 -6.53 9.15
C LEU A 173 19.56 -6.95 10.25
N GLU A 174 20.32 -6.01 10.85
CA GLU A 174 21.20 -6.29 11.99
C GLU A 174 20.44 -6.86 13.20
N VAL A 175 19.20 -6.44 13.41
CA VAL A 175 18.36 -6.92 14.52
C VAL A 175 17.66 -8.25 14.17
N GLU A 176 17.16 -8.38 12.96
CA GLU A 176 16.37 -9.54 12.55
C GLU A 176 17.23 -10.74 12.13
N ARG A 177 18.41 -10.50 11.57
CA ARG A 177 19.32 -11.52 11.05
C ARG A 177 20.78 -11.24 11.44
N PRO A 178 21.12 -11.31 12.71
CA PRO A 178 22.50 -11.01 13.16
C PRO A 178 23.55 -11.97 12.56
N GLU A 179 23.17 -13.18 12.17
CA GLU A 179 24.08 -14.17 11.57
C GLU A 179 24.39 -13.87 10.08
N ASP A 180 23.46 -13.26 9.35
CA ASP A 180 23.66 -12.89 7.93
C ASP A 180 24.43 -11.56 7.76
N ASN A 181 24.62 -10.81 8.83
CA ASN A 181 25.17 -9.45 8.81
C ASN A 181 26.64 -9.36 9.33
N ALA A 182 27.29 -10.48 9.56
CA ALA A 182 28.67 -10.50 10.05
C ALA A 182 29.68 -9.80 9.09
N ASP A 183 29.30 -9.61 7.84
CA ASP A 183 30.11 -8.97 6.78
C ASP A 183 29.72 -7.52 6.48
N LEU A 184 28.69 -6.96 7.16
CA LEU A 184 28.29 -5.56 6.95
C LEU A 184 29.12 -4.65 7.86
N GLU A 185 29.82 -3.68 7.28
CA GLU A 185 30.53 -2.66 8.07
C GLU A 185 29.56 -1.89 8.97
N PRO A 186 29.94 -1.61 10.24
CA PRO A 186 29.10 -0.84 11.17
C PRO A 186 28.78 0.53 10.59
N ILE A 187 27.50 0.94 10.66
CA ILE A 187 27.09 2.28 10.21
C ILE A 187 27.60 3.29 11.23
N GLU A 188 28.60 4.08 10.86
CA GLU A 188 28.96 5.28 11.63
C GLU A 188 27.83 6.32 11.47
N ILE A 189 26.99 6.44 12.49
CA ILE A 189 26.03 7.54 12.59
C ILE A 189 26.83 8.79 12.95
N VAL A 190 27.18 9.59 11.96
CA VAL A 190 27.74 10.93 12.18
C VAL A 190 26.65 11.81 12.80
N ALA A 191 26.77 12.11 14.09
CA ALA A 191 25.86 12.97 14.84
C ALA A 191 26.04 14.44 14.48
#